data_2a0d4549e98162f592bfac1156b603e7
#
_entry.id   2a0d4549e98162f592bfac1156b603e7
#
_cell.length_a   1.000
_cell.length_b   1.000
_cell.length_c   1.000
_cell.angle_alpha   90.00
_cell.angle_beta   90.00
_cell.angle_gamma   90.00
#
_symmetry.space_group_name_H-M   'P 1'
#
loop_
_entity.id
_entity.type
_entity.pdbx_description
1 polymer ?
#
loop_
_entity_poly.entity_id
_entity_poly.type
_entity_poly.pdbx_seq_one_letter_code
_entity_poly.pdbx_strand_id
1 'polypeptide(L)'
;MNIAFQMDDLSKINFATDSTISLIIESQLRGNKNYIYLPGDLFIKNNEVYAHTCLVILDIKNPQNYKLTNRKVSKLSNMKFIFIRQDPPFDMSYITSLHILELLDTKKTIVINDPKGIRNSPEKILIFDFPKLIPPTIITRSTDEVMEFLKKIQTSCYLIQILVSHLQRDRLIFVM
;
A
#
# COMPACT_ATOMS: atom_id res chain seq x y z
N MET A 1 -12.42 -18.98 6.07
CA MET A 1 -11.52 -18.90 4.89
C MET A 1 -10.13 -18.47 5.34
N ASN A 2 -9.10 -18.64 4.48
CA ASN A 2 -7.77 -18.06 4.72
C ASN A 2 -7.69 -16.72 3.97
N ILE A 3 -7.32 -15.67 4.69
CA ILE A 3 -7.15 -14.32 4.17
C ILE A 3 -5.76 -13.84 4.53
N ALA A 4 -5.05 -13.22 3.61
CA ALA A 4 -3.73 -12.66 3.86
C ALA A 4 -3.74 -11.14 3.72
N PHE A 5 -2.88 -10.48 4.50
CA PHE A 5 -2.67 -9.05 4.47
C PHE A 5 -1.19 -8.79 4.23
N GLN A 6 -0.86 -8.21 3.08
CA GLN A 6 0.44 -7.61 2.84
C GLN A 6 0.43 -6.23 3.47
N MET A 7 1.17 -6.04 4.54
CA MET A 7 1.09 -4.83 5.36
C MET A 7 2.43 -4.49 6.00
N ASP A 8 2.49 -3.37 6.67
CA ASP A 8 3.65 -2.99 7.46
C ASP A 8 3.74 -3.77 8.76
N ASP A 9 4.90 -3.69 9.41
CA ASP A 9 5.13 -4.36 10.69
C ASP A 9 4.16 -3.82 11.76
N LEU A 10 3.51 -4.72 12.50
CA LEU A 10 2.57 -4.38 13.56
C LEU A 10 3.16 -3.44 14.62
N SER A 11 4.46 -3.49 14.84
CA SER A 11 5.15 -2.58 15.77
C SER A 11 5.16 -1.11 15.32
N LYS A 12 4.89 -0.84 14.03
CA LYS A 12 4.88 0.50 13.43
C LYS A 12 3.48 1.06 13.22
N ILE A 13 2.44 0.25 13.44
CA ILE A 13 1.05 0.58 13.17
C ILE A 13 0.42 1.28 14.36
N ASN A 14 -0.37 2.32 14.09
CA ASN A 14 -1.25 2.91 15.10
C ASN A 14 -2.57 2.12 15.15
N PHE A 15 -2.69 1.22 16.11
CA PHE A 15 -3.85 0.34 16.27
C PHE A 15 -5.19 1.09 16.45
N ALA A 16 -5.17 2.34 16.88
CA ALA A 16 -6.40 3.12 17.07
C ALA A 16 -6.98 3.69 15.77
N THR A 17 -6.12 3.92 14.77
CA THR A 17 -6.51 4.64 13.54
C THR A 17 -6.31 3.82 12.26
N ASP A 18 -5.55 2.73 12.33
CA ASP A 18 -5.26 1.93 11.15
C ASP A 18 -6.46 1.08 10.72
N SER A 19 -6.94 1.31 9.50
CA SER A 19 -8.08 0.61 8.93
C SER A 19 -7.80 -0.88 8.64
N THR A 20 -6.54 -1.28 8.50
CA THR A 20 -6.16 -2.69 8.31
C THR A 20 -6.47 -3.50 9.56
N ILE A 21 -6.24 -2.92 10.74
CA ILE A 21 -6.59 -3.55 12.02
C ILE A 21 -8.10 -3.80 12.09
N SER A 22 -8.92 -2.82 11.70
CA SER A 22 -10.39 -2.97 11.65
C SER A 22 -10.82 -4.07 10.67
N LEU A 23 -10.17 -4.17 9.50
CA LEU A 23 -10.43 -5.24 8.53
C LEU A 23 -10.08 -6.61 9.09
N ILE A 24 -8.95 -6.76 9.78
CA ILE A 24 -8.54 -8.02 10.41
C ILE A 24 -9.53 -8.43 11.49
N ILE A 25 -9.96 -7.49 12.36
CA ILE A 25 -10.94 -7.75 13.41
C ILE A 25 -12.26 -8.23 12.81
N GLU A 26 -12.80 -7.51 11.82
CA GLU A 26 -14.07 -7.89 11.18
C GLU A 26 -13.95 -9.25 10.48
N SER A 27 -12.83 -9.51 9.81
CA SER A 27 -12.53 -10.81 9.21
C SER A 27 -12.50 -11.93 10.26
N GLN A 28 -11.88 -11.68 11.42
CA GLN A 28 -11.79 -12.62 12.54
C GLN A 28 -13.17 -12.91 13.14
N LEU A 29 -14.01 -11.89 13.32
CA LEU A 29 -15.39 -12.04 13.81
C LEU A 29 -16.23 -12.92 12.90
N ARG A 30 -15.96 -12.89 11.59
CA ARG A 30 -16.61 -13.78 10.59
C ARG A 30 -16.01 -15.18 10.54
N GLY A 31 -15.12 -15.54 11.47
CA GLY A 31 -14.51 -16.87 11.58
C GLY A 31 -13.42 -17.15 10.52
N ASN A 32 -12.84 -16.14 9.91
CA ASN A 32 -11.72 -16.31 8.98
C ASN A 32 -10.38 -16.42 9.73
N LYS A 33 -9.43 -17.08 9.09
CA LYS A 33 -8.02 -17.12 9.53
C LYS A 33 -7.25 -16.04 8.80
N ASN A 34 -6.70 -15.09 9.55
CA ASN A 34 -5.99 -13.95 9.01
C ASN A 34 -4.48 -14.16 9.12
N TYR A 35 -3.80 -14.08 8.00
CA TYR A 35 -2.35 -14.20 7.89
C TYR A 35 -1.78 -12.84 7.52
N ILE A 36 -0.67 -12.45 8.14
CA ILE A 36 0.05 -11.22 7.81
C ILE A 36 1.43 -11.56 7.29
N TYR A 37 1.96 -10.70 6.42
CA TYR A 37 3.32 -10.76 5.91
C TYR A 37 3.77 -9.38 5.41
N LEU A 38 5.08 -9.16 5.44
CA LEU A 38 5.69 -7.93 4.92
C LEU A 38 5.95 -8.07 3.41
N PRO A 39 6.01 -6.96 2.63
CA PRO A 39 6.36 -7.03 1.20
C PRO A 39 7.64 -7.81 0.93
N GLY A 40 8.68 -7.64 1.78
CA GLY A 40 9.94 -8.36 1.68
C GLY A 40 9.86 -9.88 1.99
N ASP A 41 8.73 -10.36 2.45
CA ASP A 41 8.49 -11.78 2.71
C ASP A 41 8.06 -12.58 1.48
N LEU A 42 7.71 -11.86 0.38
CA LEU A 42 7.29 -12.45 -0.88
C LEU A 42 8.47 -13.11 -1.60
N PHE A 43 8.21 -14.25 -2.20
CA PHE A 43 9.15 -14.88 -3.11
C PHE A 43 8.43 -15.80 -4.12
N ILE A 44 9.13 -16.09 -5.22
CA ILE A 44 8.68 -16.99 -6.27
C ILE A 44 9.55 -18.24 -6.22
N LYS A 45 8.91 -19.41 -6.25
CA LYS A 45 9.58 -20.70 -6.38
C LYS A 45 8.78 -21.60 -7.30
N ASN A 46 9.43 -22.15 -8.36
CA ASN A 46 8.79 -23.04 -9.33
C ASN A 46 7.50 -22.46 -9.92
N ASN A 47 7.53 -21.21 -10.36
CA ASN A 47 6.41 -20.44 -10.93
C ASN A 47 5.21 -20.26 -9.97
N GLU A 48 5.40 -20.44 -8.67
CA GLU A 48 4.38 -20.27 -7.66
C GLU A 48 4.78 -19.19 -6.68
N VAL A 49 3.81 -18.42 -6.22
CA VAL A 49 4.01 -17.30 -5.29
C VAL A 49 3.85 -17.75 -3.86
N TYR A 50 4.84 -17.43 -3.04
CA TYR A 50 4.89 -17.75 -1.61
C TYR A 50 5.17 -16.50 -0.80
N ALA A 51 4.82 -16.56 0.49
CA ALA A 51 5.29 -15.60 1.47
C ALA A 51 5.61 -16.29 2.81
N HIS A 52 6.50 -15.68 3.58
CA HIS A 52 6.65 -16.04 5.00
C HIS A 52 5.54 -15.35 5.78
N THR A 53 4.57 -16.10 6.28
CA THR A 53 3.38 -15.57 6.94
C THR A 53 3.30 -15.94 8.41
N CYS A 54 2.66 -15.08 9.20
CA CYS A 54 2.21 -15.39 10.57
C CYS A 54 0.69 -15.33 10.62
N LEU A 55 0.05 -16.31 11.28
CA LEU A 55 -1.37 -16.17 11.64
C LEU A 55 -1.47 -15.13 12.76
N VAL A 56 -2.33 -14.14 12.59
CA VAL A 56 -2.60 -13.10 13.59
C VAL A 56 -3.97 -13.33 14.24
N ILE A 57 -4.01 -13.16 15.56
CA ILE A 57 -5.25 -13.16 16.36
C ILE A 57 -5.21 -11.87 17.17
N LEU A 58 -6.15 -10.97 16.91
CA LEU A 58 -6.29 -9.71 17.62
C LEU A 58 -7.27 -9.87 18.79
N ASP A 59 -6.97 -9.25 19.93
CA ASP A 59 -7.97 -9.01 20.95
C ASP A 59 -8.95 -7.92 20.46
N ILE A 60 -10.24 -8.26 20.39
CA ILE A 60 -11.26 -7.36 19.85
C ILE A 60 -11.41 -6.09 20.70
N LYS A 61 -11.24 -6.19 22.02
CA LYS A 61 -11.37 -5.05 22.94
C LYS A 61 -10.11 -4.21 23.01
N ASN A 62 -8.95 -4.83 22.87
CA ASN A 62 -7.65 -4.18 22.85
C ASN A 62 -6.74 -4.79 21.78
N PRO A 63 -6.80 -4.33 20.52
CA PRO A 63 -6.05 -4.93 19.41
C PRO A 63 -4.52 -4.87 19.57
N GLN A 64 -4.00 -4.04 20.47
CA GLN A 64 -2.57 -4.04 20.83
C GLN A 64 -2.15 -5.35 21.52
N ASN A 65 -3.08 -6.07 22.14
CA ASN A 65 -2.90 -7.39 22.69
C ASN A 65 -3.15 -8.43 21.60
N TYR A 66 -2.18 -8.66 20.74
CA TYR A 66 -2.29 -9.64 19.66
C TYR A 66 -1.40 -10.87 19.90
N LYS A 67 -1.75 -11.95 19.25
CA LYS A 67 -0.95 -13.18 19.20
C LYS A 67 -0.55 -13.47 17.77
N LEU A 68 0.73 -13.79 17.57
CA LEU A 68 1.25 -14.27 16.30
C LEU A 68 1.70 -15.71 16.44
N THR A 69 1.43 -16.54 15.43
CA THR A 69 2.06 -17.84 15.31
C THR A 69 3.50 -17.70 14.84
N ASN A 70 4.27 -18.79 14.95
CA ASN A 70 5.57 -18.84 14.32
C ASN A 70 5.45 -18.60 12.81
N ARG A 71 6.42 -17.90 12.28
CA ARG A 71 6.55 -17.58 10.86
C ARG A 71 6.70 -18.88 10.06
N LYS A 72 5.89 -19.03 9.01
CA LYS A 72 5.90 -20.22 8.15
C LYS A 72 5.80 -19.81 6.68
N VAL A 73 6.33 -20.66 5.81
CA VAL A 73 6.13 -20.52 4.36
C VAL A 73 4.70 -20.89 4.02
N SER A 74 4.00 -19.99 3.33
CA SER A 74 2.65 -20.22 2.84
C SER A 74 2.59 -19.97 1.34
N LYS A 75 1.97 -20.88 0.60
CA LYS A 75 1.64 -20.69 -0.81
C LYS A 75 0.46 -19.72 -0.90
N LEU A 76 0.62 -18.59 -1.59
CA LEU A 76 -0.40 -17.54 -1.60
C LEU A 76 -1.64 -17.94 -2.40
N SER A 77 -1.55 -18.85 -3.36
CA SER A 77 -2.72 -19.42 -4.05
C SER A 77 -3.65 -20.25 -3.15
N ASN A 78 -3.26 -20.52 -1.90
CA ASN A 78 -4.12 -21.16 -0.88
C ASN A 78 -4.92 -20.11 -0.06
N MET A 79 -4.67 -18.82 -0.27
CA MET A 79 -5.45 -17.75 0.31
C MET A 79 -6.66 -17.43 -0.60
N LYS A 80 -7.83 -17.21 0.00
CA LYS A 80 -9.00 -16.80 -0.78
C LYS A 80 -8.92 -15.32 -1.18
N PHE A 81 -8.44 -14.49 -0.25
CA PHE A 81 -8.22 -13.06 -0.45
C PHE A 81 -6.83 -12.67 0.02
N ILE A 82 -6.25 -11.72 -0.68
CA ILE A 82 -5.02 -11.03 -0.26
C ILE A 82 -5.31 -9.54 -0.31
N PHE A 83 -5.15 -8.85 0.80
CA PHE A 83 -5.25 -7.39 0.88
C PHE A 83 -3.88 -6.76 0.81
N ILE A 84 -3.69 -5.81 -0.10
CA ILE A 84 -2.48 -4.98 -0.17
C ILE A 84 -2.74 -3.75 0.69
N ARG A 85 -2.07 -3.68 1.84
CA ARG A 85 -2.28 -2.68 2.88
C ARG A 85 -0.99 -2.05 3.40
N GLN A 86 0.13 -2.27 2.72
CA GLN A 86 1.38 -1.59 3.02
C GLN A 86 1.28 -0.10 2.68
N ASP A 87 1.86 0.73 3.53
CA ASP A 87 1.95 2.17 3.31
C ASP A 87 3.07 2.55 2.33
N PRO A 88 3.05 3.76 1.76
CA PRO A 88 4.18 4.29 0.98
C PRO A 88 5.51 4.24 1.78
N PRO A 89 6.66 4.26 1.11
CA PRO A 89 6.89 4.85 -0.20
C PRO A 89 6.55 3.92 -1.38
N PHE A 90 6.05 4.49 -2.46
CA PHE A 90 5.80 3.80 -3.73
C PHE A 90 7.09 3.73 -4.53
N ASP A 91 8.00 2.87 -4.09
CA ASP A 91 9.34 2.67 -4.65
C ASP A 91 9.44 1.37 -5.46
N MET A 92 10.63 1.03 -5.93
CA MET A 92 10.86 -0.19 -6.70
C MET A 92 10.55 -1.46 -5.89
N SER A 93 10.72 -1.45 -4.57
CA SER A 93 10.33 -2.59 -3.72
C SER A 93 8.83 -2.78 -3.71
N TYR A 94 8.09 -1.67 -3.57
CA TYR A 94 6.62 -1.68 -3.66
C TYR A 94 6.17 -2.23 -5.02
N ILE A 95 6.69 -1.66 -6.12
CA ILE A 95 6.35 -2.06 -7.50
C ILE A 95 6.69 -3.55 -7.73
N THR A 96 7.84 -4.02 -7.24
CA THR A 96 8.25 -5.42 -7.38
C THR A 96 7.26 -6.35 -6.67
N SER A 97 6.80 -5.99 -5.46
CA SER A 97 5.81 -6.78 -4.74
C SER A 97 4.48 -6.88 -5.51
N LEU A 98 4.05 -5.79 -6.17
CA LEU A 98 2.86 -5.81 -7.03
C LEU A 98 3.03 -6.74 -8.22
N HIS A 99 4.18 -6.70 -8.91
CA HIS A 99 4.48 -7.61 -10.03
C HIS A 99 4.45 -9.08 -9.60
N ILE A 100 4.95 -9.41 -8.40
CA ILE A 100 4.89 -10.76 -7.87
C ILE A 100 3.43 -11.19 -7.65
N LEU A 101 2.60 -10.32 -7.08
CA LEU A 101 1.20 -10.63 -6.83
C LEU A 101 0.36 -10.76 -8.12
N GLU A 102 0.75 -10.07 -9.20
CA GLU A 102 0.11 -10.22 -10.52
C GLU A 102 0.24 -11.65 -11.11
N LEU A 103 1.19 -12.45 -10.64
CA LEU A 103 1.36 -13.84 -11.09
C LEU A 103 0.33 -14.80 -10.48
N LEU A 104 -0.45 -14.35 -9.50
CA LEU A 104 -1.50 -15.18 -8.90
C LEU A 104 -2.68 -15.36 -9.85
N ASP A 105 -3.20 -16.57 -9.90
CA ASP A 105 -4.43 -16.89 -10.64
C ASP A 105 -5.64 -16.24 -9.96
N THR A 106 -6.19 -15.21 -10.58
CA THR A 106 -7.34 -14.44 -10.06
C THR A 106 -8.61 -15.27 -9.89
N LYS A 107 -8.73 -16.43 -10.56
CA LYS A 107 -9.84 -17.37 -10.36
C LYS A 107 -9.76 -18.09 -9.01
N LYS A 108 -8.56 -18.23 -8.45
CA LYS A 108 -8.31 -18.93 -7.19
C LYS A 108 -8.18 -17.96 -6.01
N THR A 109 -7.41 -16.89 -6.20
CA THR A 109 -7.05 -15.92 -5.18
C THR A 109 -7.39 -14.52 -5.65
N ILE A 110 -8.20 -13.81 -4.90
CA ILE A 110 -8.58 -12.43 -5.21
C ILE A 110 -7.63 -11.50 -4.46
N VAL A 111 -6.90 -10.68 -5.19
CA VAL A 111 -6.00 -9.65 -4.64
C VAL A 111 -6.73 -8.31 -4.61
N ILE A 112 -6.76 -7.62 -3.49
CA ILE A 112 -7.46 -6.37 -3.23
C ILE A 112 -6.46 -5.34 -2.68
N ASN A 113 -6.27 -4.17 -3.28
CA ASN A 113 -6.79 -3.75 -4.58
C ASN A 113 -6.03 -4.49 -5.69
N ASP A 114 -6.51 -4.35 -6.96
CA ASP A 114 -5.83 -4.93 -8.10
C ASP A 114 -4.37 -4.41 -8.21
N PRO A 115 -3.35 -5.29 -8.20
CA PRO A 115 -1.95 -4.86 -8.23
C PRO A 115 -1.60 -4.01 -9.44
N LYS A 116 -2.14 -4.35 -10.62
CA LYS A 116 -1.95 -3.59 -11.85
C LYS A 116 -2.61 -2.21 -11.74
N GLY A 117 -3.79 -2.14 -11.15
CA GLY A 117 -4.49 -0.89 -10.88
C GLY A 117 -3.68 0.01 -9.98
N ILE A 118 -3.16 -0.50 -8.84
CA ILE A 118 -2.30 0.28 -7.93
C ILE A 118 -1.07 0.82 -8.67
N ARG A 119 -0.36 -0.03 -9.41
CA ARG A 119 0.86 0.36 -10.13
C ARG A 119 0.61 1.45 -11.16
N ASN A 120 -0.52 1.38 -11.88
CA ASN A 120 -0.86 2.29 -12.98
C ASN A 120 -1.59 3.55 -12.53
N SER A 121 -1.85 3.70 -11.23
CA SER A 121 -2.59 4.85 -10.67
C SER A 121 -1.72 5.63 -9.68
N PRO A 122 -0.64 6.30 -10.16
CA PRO A 122 0.19 7.13 -9.29
C PRO A 122 -0.65 8.28 -8.76
N GLU A 123 -0.87 8.30 -7.46
CA GLU A 123 -1.82 9.19 -6.75
C GLU A 123 -1.77 10.66 -7.21
N LYS A 124 -0.55 11.21 -7.36
CA LYS A 124 -0.37 12.63 -7.68
C LYS A 124 -0.56 12.95 -9.17
N ILE A 125 -0.40 11.97 -10.05
CA ILE A 125 -0.57 12.16 -11.50
C ILE A 125 -2.00 11.89 -11.91
N LEU A 126 -2.69 10.98 -11.24
CA LEU A 126 -4.08 10.60 -11.54
C LEU A 126 -5.06 11.79 -11.53
N ILE A 127 -4.78 12.84 -10.75
CA ILE A 127 -5.62 14.04 -10.70
C ILE A 127 -5.79 14.70 -12.07
N PHE A 128 -4.78 14.59 -12.95
CA PHE A 128 -4.83 15.19 -14.29
C PHE A 128 -5.84 14.51 -15.23
N ASP A 129 -6.37 13.35 -14.87
CA ASP A 129 -7.51 12.74 -15.57
C ASP A 129 -8.81 13.51 -15.30
N PHE A 130 -8.81 14.39 -14.30
CA PHE A 130 -9.97 15.17 -13.87
C PHE A 130 -9.70 16.70 -13.90
N PRO A 131 -9.29 17.29 -15.03
CA PRO A 131 -8.77 18.67 -15.08
C PRO A 131 -9.79 19.74 -14.64
N LYS A 132 -11.09 19.42 -14.68
CA LYS A 132 -12.15 20.34 -14.23
C LYS A 132 -12.35 20.36 -12.71
N LEU A 133 -11.77 19.40 -12.00
CA LEU A 133 -11.95 19.22 -10.55
C LEU A 133 -10.69 19.61 -9.75
N ILE A 134 -9.60 19.95 -10.43
CA ILE A 134 -8.35 20.33 -9.77
C ILE A 134 -8.15 21.85 -9.79
N PRO A 135 -7.60 22.42 -8.73
CA PRO A 135 -7.13 23.81 -8.73
C PRO A 135 -5.92 23.95 -9.68
N PRO A 136 -5.45 25.20 -9.94
CA PRO A 136 -4.19 25.38 -10.64
C PRO A 136 -3.08 24.56 -9.96
N THR A 137 -2.45 23.67 -10.71
CA THR A 137 -1.51 22.68 -10.16
C THR A 137 -0.26 22.61 -11.03
N ILE A 138 0.90 22.50 -10.41
CA ILE A 138 2.18 22.19 -11.07
C ILE A 138 2.85 21.00 -10.40
N ILE A 139 3.41 20.10 -11.21
CA ILE A 139 4.31 19.04 -10.77
C ILE A 139 5.62 19.22 -11.52
N THR A 140 6.70 19.47 -10.81
CA THR A 140 8.00 19.75 -11.41
C THR A 140 9.15 19.29 -10.51
N ARG A 141 10.35 19.21 -11.08
CA ARG A 141 11.61 19.03 -10.35
C ARG A 141 12.39 20.32 -10.22
N SER A 142 11.93 21.39 -10.90
CA SER A 142 12.58 22.69 -10.94
C SER A 142 11.97 23.64 -9.93
N THR A 143 12.79 24.16 -9.03
CA THR A 143 12.39 25.21 -8.08
C THR A 143 12.01 26.51 -8.79
N ASP A 144 12.67 26.81 -9.93
CA ASP A 144 12.41 28.04 -10.68
C ASP A 144 11.00 28.00 -11.29
N GLU A 145 10.59 26.85 -11.83
CA GLU A 145 9.22 26.64 -12.32
C GLU A 145 8.18 26.80 -11.20
N VAL A 146 8.48 26.32 -9.99
CA VAL A 146 7.60 26.54 -8.83
C VAL A 146 7.46 28.02 -8.54
N MET A 147 8.59 28.73 -8.49
CA MET A 147 8.58 30.17 -8.19
C MET A 147 7.84 30.99 -9.26
N GLU A 148 7.97 30.63 -10.53
CA GLU A 148 7.25 31.25 -11.62
C GLU A 148 5.74 30.98 -11.53
N PHE A 149 5.39 29.72 -11.24
CA PHE A 149 4.00 29.33 -11.05
C PHE A 149 3.34 30.10 -9.90
N LEU A 150 4.00 30.21 -8.74
CA LEU A 150 3.49 30.94 -7.57
C LEU A 150 3.29 32.44 -7.85
N LYS A 151 4.16 33.06 -8.67
CA LYS A 151 3.99 34.47 -9.08
C LYS A 151 2.73 34.69 -9.92
N LYS A 152 2.31 33.69 -10.70
CA LYS A 152 1.13 33.77 -11.58
C LYS A 152 -0.19 33.52 -10.85
N ILE A 153 -0.15 32.85 -9.69
CA ILE A 153 -1.35 32.53 -8.91
C ILE A 153 -1.55 33.59 -7.84
N GLN A 154 -2.67 34.30 -7.91
CA GLN A 154 -3.06 35.36 -6.94
C GLN A 154 -3.78 34.82 -5.70
N THR A 155 -3.53 33.57 -5.31
CA THR A 155 -4.24 32.88 -4.22
C THR A 155 -3.41 32.86 -2.93
N SER A 156 -4.06 33.08 -1.79
CA SER A 156 -3.39 33.20 -0.48
C SER A 156 -3.08 31.86 0.21
N CYS A 157 -3.47 30.72 -0.36
CA CYS A 157 -3.30 29.41 0.26
C CYS A 157 -2.76 28.40 -0.76
N TYR A 158 -1.60 27.82 -0.45
CA TYR A 158 -0.93 26.82 -1.29
C TYR A 158 -0.66 25.57 -0.47
N LEU A 159 -0.86 24.41 -1.07
CA LEU A 159 -0.33 23.15 -0.57
C LEU A 159 0.94 22.81 -1.35
N ILE A 160 2.09 22.86 -0.69
CA ILE A 160 3.36 22.43 -1.27
C ILE A 160 3.68 21.06 -0.69
N GLN A 161 3.73 20.05 -1.54
CA GLN A 161 4.13 18.71 -1.15
C GLN A 161 5.42 18.31 -1.89
N ILE A 162 6.45 17.98 -1.15
CA ILE A 162 7.72 17.51 -1.71
C ILE A 162 7.75 15.99 -1.57
N LEU A 163 7.72 15.29 -2.72
CA LEU A 163 7.94 13.85 -2.78
C LEU A 163 9.43 13.58 -2.90
N VAL A 164 10.01 13.00 -1.86
CA VAL A 164 11.42 12.60 -1.86
C VAL A 164 11.49 11.09 -2.07
N SER A 165 12.06 10.65 -3.20
CA SER A 165 12.41 9.23 -3.34
C SER A 165 13.67 8.94 -2.53
N HIS A 166 13.66 7.87 -1.73
CA HIS A 166 14.77 7.52 -0.82
C HIS A 166 16.09 7.12 -1.52
N LEU A 167 16.06 6.88 -2.83
CA LEU A 167 17.19 6.29 -3.57
C LEU A 167 17.87 7.22 -4.58
N GLN A 168 17.31 8.39 -4.87
CA GLN A 168 17.93 9.34 -5.80
C GLN A 168 17.60 10.77 -5.38
N ARG A 169 18.51 11.73 -5.68
CA ARG A 169 18.33 13.19 -5.43
C ARG A 169 17.16 13.84 -6.19
N ASP A 170 16.29 13.06 -6.77
CA ASP A 170 15.16 13.52 -7.56
C ASP A 170 13.98 13.85 -6.65
N ARG A 171 13.78 15.13 -6.43
CA ARG A 171 12.61 15.66 -5.71
C ARG A 171 11.55 16.05 -6.72
N LEU A 172 10.34 15.53 -6.57
CA LEU A 172 9.17 16.04 -7.27
C LEU A 172 8.46 17.02 -6.35
N ILE A 173 8.29 18.26 -6.81
CA ILE A 173 7.61 19.32 -6.07
C ILE A 173 6.19 19.41 -6.58
N PHE A 174 5.23 19.31 -5.69
CA PHE A 174 3.80 19.40 -5.95
C PHE A 174 3.27 20.69 -5.35
N VAL A 175 2.62 21.54 -6.14
CA VAL A 175 1.98 22.76 -5.66
C VAL A 175 0.55 22.79 -6.18
N MET A 176 -0.40 22.95 -5.27
CA MET A 176 -1.83 23.11 -5.56
C MET A 176 -2.34 24.40 -4.94
#